data_dbb368c7a449a539abd59ed1f07cd123
#
_entry.id   dbb368c7a449a539abd59ed1f07cd123
#
_cell.length_a   1.000
_cell.length_b   1.000
_cell.length_c   1.000
_cell.angle_alpha   90.00
_cell.angle_beta   90.00
_cell.angle_gamma   90.00
#
_symmetry.space_group_name_H-M   'P 1'
#
loop_
_entity.id
_entity.type
_entity.pdbx_description
1 polymer ?
#
loop_
_entity_poly.entity_id
_entity_poly.type
_entity_poly.pdbx_seq_one_letter_code
_entity_poly.pdbx_strand_id
1 'polypeptide(L)'
;MKRRTIHSLKLIIGNFLFLIVSGNLHAQLVKAKTAKGIGDYQCLPCGNECDNDSYDKAGKCPHCQMQLVKKSTVVFKEISPSDICNYISNHPNTVLLDVRTKDEFEGKADSSFGVLKNSINIPVQELEKRLPEIDNLKKKEIIVYCSHSHRSPQASYLLTQHGFLRIINMSGGMSVMTDKACVK
;
A
#
# COMPACT_ATOMS: atom_id res chain seq x y z
N MET A 1 -97.00 -27.96 -28.25
CA MET A 1 -96.33 -28.14 -26.92
C MET A 1 -94.88 -28.39 -27.17
N LYS A 2 -94.02 -27.40 -26.98
CA LYS A 2 -92.52 -27.47 -27.21
C LYS A 2 -91.82 -27.35 -25.85
N ARG A 3 -91.13 -28.43 -25.46
CA ARG A 3 -90.23 -28.44 -24.29
C ARG A 3 -88.96 -27.71 -24.65
N ARG A 4 -88.56 -26.70 -23.85
CA ARG A 4 -87.27 -26.03 -23.90
C ARG A 4 -86.30 -26.74 -22.97
N THR A 5 -85.23 -27.24 -23.54
CA THR A 5 -84.10 -27.83 -22.86
C THR A 5 -83.16 -26.71 -22.35
N ILE A 6 -82.90 -26.73 -21.06
CA ILE A 6 -81.96 -25.80 -20.38
C ILE A 6 -80.57 -26.46 -20.40
N HIS A 7 -79.63 -25.85 -21.11
CA HIS A 7 -78.24 -26.28 -21.08
C HIS A 7 -77.56 -25.76 -19.81
N SER A 8 -77.16 -26.67 -18.98
CA SER A 8 -76.30 -26.39 -17.80
C SER A 8 -74.89 -25.94 -18.29
N LEU A 9 -74.52 -24.72 -17.99
CA LEU A 9 -73.16 -24.20 -18.16
C LEU A 9 -72.29 -24.66 -17.00
N LYS A 10 -71.45 -25.63 -17.23
CA LYS A 10 -70.41 -26.05 -16.26
C LYS A 10 -69.31 -24.99 -16.15
N LEU A 11 -69.28 -24.35 -14.99
CA LEU A 11 -68.19 -23.42 -14.61
C LEU A 11 -66.92 -24.23 -14.29
N ILE A 12 -65.91 -24.13 -15.12
CA ILE A 12 -64.60 -24.71 -14.89
C ILE A 12 -63.83 -23.73 -14.02
N ILE A 13 -63.76 -24.05 -12.73
CA ILE A 13 -62.88 -23.34 -11.79
C ILE A 13 -61.46 -23.85 -12.03
N GLY A 14 -60.69 -23.09 -12.81
CA GLY A 14 -59.26 -23.34 -12.96
C GLY A 14 -58.51 -22.96 -11.69
N ASN A 15 -57.97 -23.98 -11.02
CA ASN A 15 -57.03 -23.79 -9.93
C ASN A 15 -55.73 -23.13 -10.48
N PHE A 16 -55.63 -21.83 -10.29
CA PHE A 16 -54.34 -21.12 -10.47
C PHE A 16 -53.47 -21.38 -9.25
N LEU A 17 -52.64 -22.39 -9.36
CA LEU A 17 -51.60 -22.67 -8.39
C LEU A 17 -50.57 -21.57 -8.46
N PHE A 18 -50.65 -20.59 -7.55
CA PHE A 18 -49.65 -19.53 -7.39
C PHE A 18 -48.39 -20.16 -6.79
N LEU A 19 -47.44 -20.53 -7.66
CA LEU A 19 -46.09 -20.86 -7.25
C LEU A 19 -45.42 -19.60 -6.75
N ILE A 20 -45.41 -19.40 -5.43
CA ILE A 20 -44.59 -18.41 -4.76
C ILE A 20 -43.14 -18.92 -4.90
N VAL A 21 -42.43 -18.48 -5.93
CA VAL A 21 -40.99 -18.59 -6.02
C VAL A 21 -40.43 -17.63 -5.00
N SER A 22 -40.13 -18.12 -3.81
CA SER A 22 -39.32 -17.41 -2.82
C SER A 22 -37.89 -17.39 -3.37
N GLY A 23 -37.61 -16.42 -4.26
CA GLY A 23 -36.28 -16.06 -4.68
C GLY A 23 -35.55 -15.51 -3.48
N ASN A 24 -34.70 -16.33 -2.86
CA ASN A 24 -33.65 -15.85 -1.99
C ASN A 24 -32.80 -14.88 -2.77
N LEU A 25 -33.11 -13.59 -2.66
CA LEU A 25 -32.29 -12.50 -3.11
C LEU A 25 -31.07 -12.45 -2.18
N HIS A 26 -30.09 -13.33 -2.42
CA HIS A 26 -28.77 -13.16 -1.91
C HIS A 26 -28.28 -11.86 -2.56
N ALA A 27 -28.41 -10.78 -1.81
CA ALA A 27 -27.70 -9.55 -2.12
C ALA A 27 -26.20 -9.89 -2.06
N GLN A 28 -25.66 -10.30 -3.18
CA GLN A 28 -24.22 -10.29 -3.40
C GLN A 28 -23.83 -8.83 -3.24
N LEU A 29 -23.26 -8.53 -2.07
CA LEU A 29 -22.54 -7.29 -1.84
C LEU A 29 -21.36 -7.32 -2.80
N VAL A 30 -21.60 -6.89 -4.03
CA VAL A 30 -20.53 -6.57 -4.98
C VAL A 30 -19.78 -5.45 -4.27
N LYS A 31 -18.61 -5.80 -3.68
CA LYS A 31 -17.64 -4.78 -3.25
C LYS A 31 -17.43 -3.87 -4.46
N ALA A 32 -18.05 -2.71 -4.43
CA ALA A 32 -17.81 -1.69 -5.42
C ALA A 32 -16.30 -1.48 -5.44
N LYS A 33 -15.63 -1.87 -6.53
CA LYS A 33 -14.28 -1.40 -6.82
C LYS A 33 -14.41 0.11 -6.82
N THR A 34 -13.89 0.74 -5.78
CA THR A 34 -13.84 2.20 -5.69
C THR A 34 -13.22 2.68 -6.99
N ALA A 35 -14.00 3.46 -7.73
CA ALA A 35 -13.50 4.08 -8.94
C ALA A 35 -12.22 4.81 -8.57
N LYS A 36 -11.16 4.61 -9.39
CA LYS A 36 -9.86 5.27 -9.22
C LYS A 36 -10.15 6.77 -9.08
N GLY A 37 -10.10 7.26 -7.83
CA GLY A 37 -10.50 8.62 -7.49
C GLY A 37 -9.66 9.65 -8.26
N ILE A 38 -10.27 10.76 -8.65
CA ILE A 38 -9.58 11.90 -9.29
C ILE A 38 -8.86 12.75 -8.21
N GLY A 39 -8.95 12.35 -6.94
CA GLY A 39 -8.48 13.11 -5.79
C GLY A 39 -6.98 13.41 -5.77
N ASP A 40 -6.61 14.49 -5.10
CA ASP A 40 -5.24 15.00 -5.00
C ASP A 40 -4.40 14.29 -3.95
N TYR A 41 -5.00 13.39 -3.16
CA TYR A 41 -4.31 12.68 -2.10
C TYR A 41 -4.05 11.22 -2.48
N GLN A 42 -2.98 10.67 -1.94
CA GLN A 42 -2.57 9.29 -2.14
C GLN A 42 -1.96 8.70 -0.87
N CYS A 43 -1.89 7.38 -0.79
CA CYS A 43 -1.03 6.70 0.15
C CYS A 43 0.44 6.93 -0.22
N LEU A 44 1.33 6.94 0.77
CA LEU A 44 2.77 6.81 0.46
C LEU A 44 3.02 5.42 -0.11
N PRO A 45 3.90 5.29 -1.13
CA PRO A 45 4.18 4.00 -1.75
C PRO A 45 4.59 2.93 -0.74
N CYS A 46 3.75 1.94 -0.52
CA CYS A 46 3.95 0.91 0.49
C CYS A 46 4.09 -0.51 -0.10
N GLY A 47 3.98 -0.62 -1.42
CA GLY A 47 4.02 -1.89 -2.13
C GLY A 47 2.70 -2.66 -2.10
N ASN A 48 1.60 -2.04 -1.70
CA ASN A 48 0.26 -2.63 -1.67
C ASN A 48 -0.65 -2.02 -2.76
N GLU A 49 -1.80 -2.64 -2.99
CA GLU A 49 -2.78 -2.19 -3.99
C GLU A 49 -3.23 -0.74 -3.78
N CYS A 50 -3.22 -0.25 -2.53
CA CYS A 50 -3.59 1.13 -2.20
C CYS A 50 -2.64 2.20 -2.76
N ASP A 51 -1.49 1.82 -3.29
CA ASP A 51 -0.57 2.75 -3.98
C ASP A 51 -1.17 3.27 -5.30
N ASN A 52 -2.18 2.55 -5.82
CA ASN A 52 -2.90 2.93 -7.03
C ASN A 52 -4.16 3.75 -6.75
N ASP A 53 -4.53 3.94 -5.48
CA ASP A 53 -5.75 4.64 -5.09
C ASP A 53 -5.50 6.14 -4.95
N SER A 54 -6.56 6.90 -5.18
CA SER A 54 -6.58 8.35 -5.03
C SER A 54 -7.74 8.76 -4.13
N TYR A 55 -7.53 9.79 -3.33
CA TYR A 55 -8.49 10.25 -2.32
C TYR A 55 -8.73 11.75 -2.43
N ASP A 56 -9.95 12.20 -2.16
CA ASP A 56 -10.33 13.61 -2.33
C ASP A 56 -9.88 14.50 -1.16
N LYS A 57 -9.51 13.90 -0.03
CA LYS A 57 -9.14 14.63 1.19
C LYS A 57 -8.04 13.93 1.98
N ALA A 58 -7.37 14.71 2.80
CA ALA A 58 -6.44 14.18 3.79
C ALA A 58 -7.13 13.21 4.77
N GLY A 59 -6.39 12.29 5.33
CA GLY A 59 -6.87 11.28 6.26
C GLY A 59 -5.91 10.13 6.38
N LYS A 60 -6.41 8.98 6.81
CA LYS A 60 -5.65 7.72 6.83
C LYS A 60 -6.09 6.82 5.69
N CYS A 61 -5.14 6.14 5.08
CA CYS A 61 -5.41 5.11 4.09
C CYS A 61 -6.25 3.99 4.72
N PRO A 62 -7.39 3.61 4.15
CA PRO A 62 -8.26 2.57 4.72
C PRO A 62 -7.61 1.19 4.70
N HIS A 63 -6.59 0.96 3.86
CA HIS A 63 -5.91 -0.32 3.71
C HIS A 63 -4.71 -0.46 4.68
N CYS A 64 -3.79 0.49 4.65
CA CYS A 64 -2.53 0.39 5.41
C CYS A 64 -2.43 1.36 6.61
N GLN A 65 -3.44 2.21 6.83
CA GLN A 65 -3.53 3.18 7.93
C GLN A 65 -2.44 4.28 7.92
N MET A 66 -1.59 4.34 6.90
CA MET A 66 -0.65 5.45 6.73
C MET A 66 -1.40 6.75 6.41
N GLN A 67 -0.79 7.87 6.79
CA GLN A 67 -1.33 9.19 6.48
C GLN A 67 -1.38 9.42 4.97
N LEU A 68 -2.52 9.86 4.47
CA LEU A 68 -2.68 10.30 3.08
C LEU A 68 -2.00 11.66 2.91
N VAL A 69 -1.23 11.77 1.84
CA VAL A 69 -0.48 12.98 1.49
C VAL A 69 -0.90 13.51 0.12
N LYS A 70 -0.66 14.78 -0.15
CA LYS A 70 -0.89 15.33 -1.49
C LYS A 70 0.07 14.70 -2.49
N LYS A 71 -0.42 14.26 -3.64
CA LYS A 71 0.38 13.66 -4.72
C LYS A 71 1.58 14.53 -5.11
N SER A 72 1.36 15.84 -5.22
CA SER A 72 2.40 16.80 -5.59
C SER A 72 3.54 16.95 -4.59
N THR A 73 3.38 16.43 -3.36
CA THR A 73 4.41 16.49 -2.31
C THR A 73 5.28 15.23 -2.24
N VAL A 74 4.92 14.18 -2.98
CA VAL A 74 5.71 12.93 -3.04
C VAL A 74 6.72 13.05 -4.16
N VAL A 75 7.94 13.44 -3.80
CA VAL A 75 9.02 13.76 -4.76
C VAL A 75 10.21 12.81 -4.70
N PHE A 76 10.18 11.80 -3.83
CA PHE A 76 11.22 10.76 -3.81
C PHE A 76 10.98 9.71 -4.91
N LYS A 77 12.06 9.01 -5.30
CA LYS A 77 12.04 7.91 -6.26
C LYS A 77 11.87 6.57 -5.54
N GLU A 78 11.64 5.53 -6.33
CA GLU A 78 11.61 4.16 -5.83
C GLU A 78 12.64 3.29 -6.54
N ILE A 79 13.14 2.29 -5.83
CA ILE A 79 14.00 1.23 -6.35
C ILE A 79 13.48 -0.13 -5.90
N SER A 80 13.52 -1.11 -6.81
CA SER A 80 13.18 -2.49 -6.48
C SER A 80 14.28 -3.15 -5.65
N PRO A 81 13.94 -4.02 -4.67
CA PRO A 81 14.91 -4.84 -3.97
C PRO A 81 15.77 -5.74 -4.88
N SER A 82 15.26 -6.13 -6.06
CA SER A 82 16.02 -6.88 -7.06
C SER A 82 17.17 -6.08 -7.67
N ASP A 83 17.05 -4.77 -7.72
CA ASP A 83 18.01 -3.89 -8.38
C ASP A 83 19.03 -3.28 -7.42
N ILE A 84 18.77 -3.41 -6.11
CA ILE A 84 19.50 -2.67 -5.07
C ILE A 84 20.99 -2.97 -5.05
N CYS A 85 21.41 -4.24 -5.12
CA CYS A 85 22.83 -4.57 -5.05
C CYS A 85 23.61 -4.08 -6.28
N ASN A 86 23.01 -4.22 -7.46
CA ASN A 86 23.58 -3.68 -8.68
C ASN A 86 23.66 -2.12 -8.64
N TYR A 87 22.60 -1.49 -8.13
CA TYR A 87 22.56 -0.04 -7.99
C TYR A 87 23.68 0.47 -7.07
N ILE A 88 23.80 -0.11 -5.87
CA ILE A 88 24.84 0.27 -4.90
C ILE A 88 26.25 0.08 -5.48
N SER A 89 26.48 -1.01 -6.21
CA SER A 89 27.75 -1.30 -6.85
C SER A 89 28.16 -0.21 -7.87
N ASN A 90 27.17 0.30 -8.61
CA ASN A 90 27.41 1.35 -9.62
C ASN A 90 27.37 2.78 -9.04
N HIS A 91 26.87 2.95 -7.82
CA HIS A 91 26.74 4.25 -7.14
C HIS A 91 27.37 4.20 -5.74
N PRO A 92 28.70 4.06 -5.62
CA PRO A 92 29.38 3.80 -4.35
C PRO A 92 29.27 4.96 -3.34
N ASN A 93 28.89 6.15 -3.78
CA ASN A 93 28.71 7.33 -2.93
C ASN A 93 27.28 7.48 -2.37
N THR A 94 26.36 6.57 -2.70
CA THR A 94 25.00 6.55 -2.19
C THR A 94 25.00 6.17 -0.71
N VAL A 95 24.31 6.94 0.10
CA VAL A 95 24.12 6.65 1.51
C VAL A 95 22.97 5.67 1.69
N LEU A 96 23.14 4.67 2.53
CA LEU A 96 22.11 3.69 2.84
C LEU A 96 21.57 3.97 4.24
N LEU A 97 20.30 4.28 4.36
CA LEU A 97 19.62 4.60 5.62
C LEU A 97 18.62 3.51 5.97
N ASP A 98 18.95 2.74 6.98
CA ASP A 98 18.04 1.78 7.61
C ASP A 98 17.17 2.49 8.64
N VAL A 99 15.86 2.48 8.43
CA VAL A 99 14.91 3.11 9.37
C VAL A 99 14.16 2.11 10.26
N ARG A 100 14.67 0.89 10.33
CA ARG A 100 14.21 -0.12 11.27
C ARG A 100 14.67 0.20 12.69
N THR A 101 14.14 -0.54 13.65
CA THR A 101 14.62 -0.44 15.05
C THR A 101 16.09 -0.82 15.14
N LYS A 102 16.74 -0.38 16.21
CA LYS A 102 18.13 -0.74 16.49
C LYS A 102 18.31 -2.26 16.61
N ASP A 103 17.37 -2.94 17.26
CA ASP A 103 17.42 -4.40 17.42
C ASP A 103 17.30 -5.15 16.08
N GLU A 104 16.45 -4.67 15.16
CA GLU A 104 16.40 -5.22 13.80
C GLU A 104 17.71 -4.99 13.04
N PHE A 105 18.32 -3.82 13.18
CA PHE A 105 19.60 -3.47 12.55
C PHE A 105 20.77 -4.29 13.12
N GLU A 106 20.77 -4.55 14.42
CA GLU A 106 21.81 -5.32 15.10
C GLU A 106 21.58 -6.85 15.02
N GLY A 107 20.51 -7.29 14.36
CA GLY A 107 20.17 -8.72 14.23
C GLY A 107 19.68 -9.36 15.52
N LYS A 108 19.19 -8.57 16.47
CA LYS A 108 18.66 -9.03 17.77
C LYS A 108 17.15 -9.27 17.74
N ALA A 109 16.45 -8.78 16.72
CA ALA A 109 15.03 -9.04 16.53
C ALA A 109 14.81 -10.34 15.74
N ASP A 110 13.61 -10.92 15.87
CA ASP A 110 13.25 -12.23 15.30
C ASP A 110 13.38 -12.33 13.77
N SER A 111 13.30 -11.23 13.05
CA SER A 111 13.40 -11.23 11.58
C SER A 111 14.79 -10.83 11.13
N SER A 112 15.63 -11.80 10.85
CA SER A 112 16.97 -11.56 10.28
C SER A 112 16.91 -11.39 8.77
N PHE A 113 16.34 -10.29 8.28
CA PHE A 113 16.44 -9.96 6.84
C PHE A 113 17.86 -9.53 6.43
N GLY A 114 18.79 -9.44 7.39
CA GLY A 114 20.12 -8.87 7.19
C GLY A 114 20.09 -7.34 7.11
N VAL A 115 21.23 -6.75 6.80
CA VAL A 115 21.45 -5.32 6.71
C VAL A 115 22.24 -5.03 5.45
N LEU A 116 21.89 -4.01 4.68
CA LEU A 116 22.74 -3.59 3.55
C LEU A 116 24.10 -3.10 4.07
N LYS A 117 25.18 -3.56 3.46
CA LYS A 117 26.54 -3.22 3.88
C LYS A 117 26.73 -1.69 3.90
N ASN A 118 27.42 -1.20 4.92
CA ASN A 118 27.71 0.23 5.10
C ASN A 118 26.48 1.13 5.37
N SER A 119 25.35 0.57 5.75
CA SER A 119 24.19 1.36 6.16
C SER A 119 24.43 2.05 7.50
N ILE A 120 23.85 3.24 7.61
CA ILE A 120 23.61 3.90 8.91
C ILE A 120 22.20 3.56 9.37
N ASN A 121 21.98 3.57 10.69
CA ASN A 121 20.67 3.28 11.25
C ASN A 121 20.13 4.48 12.04
N ILE A 122 18.97 4.94 11.65
CA ILE A 122 18.16 5.91 12.41
C ILE A 122 16.71 5.40 12.36
N PRO A 123 16.19 4.83 13.45
CA PRO A 123 14.80 4.37 13.50
C PRO A 123 13.82 5.47 13.10
N VAL A 124 12.79 5.13 12.34
CA VAL A 124 11.83 6.13 11.83
C VAL A 124 11.18 6.94 12.95
N GLN A 125 11.00 6.36 14.13
CA GLN A 125 10.45 7.03 15.32
C GLN A 125 11.37 8.10 15.89
N GLU A 126 12.67 8.02 15.61
CA GLU A 126 13.69 8.97 16.07
C GLU A 126 14.14 9.94 14.96
N LEU A 127 13.79 9.62 13.70
CA LEU A 127 14.37 10.28 12.52
C LEU A 127 14.19 11.79 12.56
N GLU A 128 12.99 12.28 12.84
CA GLU A 128 12.71 13.72 12.86
C GLU A 128 13.58 14.45 13.89
N LYS A 129 13.73 13.89 15.08
CA LYS A 129 14.57 14.44 16.14
C LYS A 129 16.07 14.39 15.79
N ARG A 130 16.47 13.39 14.99
CA ARG A 130 17.86 13.11 14.66
C ARG A 130 18.28 13.64 13.27
N LEU A 131 17.41 14.39 12.58
CA LEU A 131 17.77 15.04 11.30
C LEU A 131 19.06 15.87 11.36
N PRO A 132 19.37 16.60 12.45
CA PRO A 132 20.64 17.34 12.55
C PRO A 132 21.89 16.46 12.39
N GLU A 133 21.86 15.18 12.74
CA GLU A 133 22.98 14.24 12.61
C GLU A 133 23.34 13.95 11.14
N ILE A 134 22.37 14.11 10.23
CA ILE A 134 22.52 13.84 8.80
C ILE A 134 22.31 15.07 7.91
N ASP A 135 22.31 16.26 8.48
CA ASP A 135 22.06 17.52 7.75
C ASP A 135 23.07 17.74 6.61
N ASN A 136 24.32 17.30 6.81
CA ASN A 136 25.37 17.31 5.80
C ASN A 136 25.10 16.40 4.60
N LEU A 137 24.11 15.51 4.69
CA LEU A 137 23.74 14.57 3.63
C LEU A 137 22.59 15.09 2.74
N LYS A 138 22.04 16.28 2.98
CA LYS A 138 20.90 16.83 2.22
C LYS A 138 21.07 16.84 0.71
N LYS A 139 22.30 16.99 0.22
CA LYS A 139 22.63 16.96 -1.22
C LYS A 139 23.10 15.60 -1.73
N LYS A 140 23.29 14.64 -0.82
CA LYS A 140 23.67 13.28 -1.18
C LYS A 140 22.45 12.48 -1.64
N GLU A 141 22.71 11.45 -2.40
CA GLU A 141 21.72 10.45 -2.70
C GLU A 141 21.60 9.49 -1.52
N ILE A 142 20.37 9.28 -1.07
CA ILE A 142 20.08 8.42 0.08
C ILE A 142 19.03 7.39 -0.32
N ILE A 143 19.39 6.12 -0.19
CA ILE A 143 18.44 5.02 -0.26
C ILE A 143 17.92 4.74 1.14
N VAL A 144 16.61 4.83 1.31
CA VAL A 144 15.91 4.59 2.58
C VAL A 144 15.23 3.23 2.50
N TYR A 145 15.44 2.38 3.49
CA TYR A 145 14.82 1.06 3.52
C TYR A 145 14.35 0.62 4.91
N CYS A 146 13.42 -0.32 4.93
CA CYS A 146 12.95 -0.99 6.13
C CYS A 146 12.67 -2.47 5.84
N SER A 147 11.93 -3.17 6.70
CA SER A 147 11.60 -4.59 6.49
C SER A 147 10.53 -4.80 5.40
N HIS A 148 9.40 -4.05 5.43
CA HIS A 148 8.18 -4.36 4.66
C HIS A 148 7.55 -3.13 3.99
N SER A 149 8.34 -2.11 3.65
CA SER A 149 7.87 -0.89 2.93
C SER A 149 6.75 -0.07 3.60
N HIS A 150 6.67 -0.08 4.93
CA HIS A 150 5.75 0.81 5.64
C HIS A 150 6.47 1.99 6.29
N ARG A 151 7.64 1.77 6.87
CA ARG A 151 8.45 2.79 7.57
C ARG A 151 9.30 3.61 6.61
N SER A 152 9.88 2.97 5.59
CA SER A 152 10.78 3.65 4.65
C SER A 152 10.08 4.71 3.79
N PRO A 153 8.85 4.55 3.26
CA PRO A 153 8.19 5.64 2.54
C PRO A 153 7.82 6.81 3.45
N GLN A 154 7.47 6.56 4.72
CA GLN A 154 7.23 7.63 5.69
C GLN A 154 8.51 8.42 5.99
N ALA A 155 9.63 7.71 6.18
CA ALA A 155 10.94 8.33 6.37
C ALA A 155 11.39 9.10 5.12
N SER A 156 11.19 8.53 3.92
CA SER A 156 11.50 9.19 2.65
C SER A 156 10.70 10.48 2.47
N TYR A 157 9.41 10.44 2.79
CA TYR A 157 8.57 11.63 2.75
C TYR A 157 9.05 12.68 3.75
N LEU A 158 9.31 12.30 5.01
CA LEU A 158 9.83 13.21 6.03
C LEU A 158 11.13 13.88 5.58
N LEU A 159 12.08 13.12 5.07
CA LEU A 159 13.36 13.65 4.58
C LEU A 159 13.14 14.68 3.46
N THR A 160 12.27 14.40 2.50
CA THR A 160 12.00 15.36 1.41
C THR A 160 11.36 16.65 1.91
N GLN A 161 10.47 16.58 2.92
CA GLN A 161 9.87 17.75 3.55
C GLN A 161 10.91 18.60 4.33
N HIS A 162 12.04 17.99 4.74
CA HIS A 162 13.15 18.66 5.43
C HIS A 162 14.34 19.02 4.51
N GLY A 163 14.10 19.03 3.18
CA GLY A 163 15.05 19.54 2.19
C GLY A 163 16.14 18.57 1.75
N PHE A 164 15.97 17.27 1.99
CA PHE A 164 16.82 16.25 1.37
C PHE A 164 16.40 16.05 -0.08
N LEU A 165 17.31 16.27 -1.02
CA LEU A 165 16.98 16.48 -2.43
C LEU A 165 16.91 15.18 -3.27
N ARG A 166 17.61 14.12 -2.84
CA ARG A 166 17.81 12.92 -3.66
C ARG A 166 17.52 11.67 -2.85
N ILE A 167 16.24 11.46 -2.58
CA ILE A 167 15.76 10.34 -1.79
C ILE A 167 15.21 9.24 -2.72
N ILE A 168 15.59 8.01 -2.41
CA ILE A 168 15.11 6.79 -3.08
C ILE A 168 14.56 5.85 -2.00
N ASN A 169 13.29 5.49 -2.09
CA ASN A 169 12.68 4.49 -1.23
C ASN A 169 12.88 3.08 -1.82
N MET A 170 13.35 2.13 -1.03
CA MET A 170 13.38 0.73 -1.44
C MET A 170 12.02 0.09 -1.21
N SER A 171 11.27 -0.11 -2.31
CA SER A 171 9.92 -0.69 -2.30
C SER A 171 9.93 -2.13 -1.81
N GLY A 172 8.89 -2.56 -1.06
CA GLY A 172 8.81 -3.92 -0.51
C GLY A 172 9.76 -4.22 0.65
N GLY A 173 10.85 -3.48 0.78
CA GLY A 173 11.81 -3.61 1.88
C GLY A 173 12.67 -4.88 1.83
N MET A 174 13.36 -5.16 2.93
CA MET A 174 14.30 -6.30 3.05
C MET A 174 13.63 -7.67 2.98
N SER A 175 12.33 -7.77 3.31
CA SER A 175 11.59 -9.04 3.36
C SER A 175 11.42 -9.72 2.01
N VAL A 176 11.37 -8.94 0.94
CA VAL A 176 11.21 -9.46 -0.44
C VAL A 176 12.51 -9.44 -1.24
N MET A 177 13.62 -9.12 -0.59
CA MET A 177 14.94 -9.06 -1.21
C MET A 177 15.50 -10.47 -1.44
N THR A 178 15.73 -10.84 -2.69
CA THR A 178 16.28 -12.15 -3.09
C THR A 178 17.79 -12.14 -3.27
N ASP A 179 18.34 -11.09 -3.89
CA ASP A 179 19.79 -10.91 -4.01
C ASP A 179 20.39 -10.47 -2.67
N LYS A 180 21.32 -11.25 -2.12
CA LYS A 180 22.00 -10.99 -0.86
C LYS A 180 23.47 -10.56 -1.01
N ALA A 181 23.95 -10.29 -2.23
CA ALA A 181 25.35 -9.94 -2.48
C ALA A 181 25.80 -8.71 -1.69
N CYS A 182 24.92 -7.73 -1.50
CA CYS A 182 25.20 -6.50 -0.74
C CYS A 182 24.69 -6.51 0.71
N VAL A 183 24.23 -7.66 1.22
CA VAL A 183 23.75 -7.83 2.60
C VAL A 183 24.85 -8.40 3.50
N LYS A 184 24.86 -8.00 4.78
CA LYS A 184 25.69 -8.58 5.85
C LYS A 184 24.79 -9.14 6.95
#